data_9e8e46bbda9e39fe02eab36591da0102
#
_entry.id   9e8e46bbda9e39fe02eab36591da0102
#
_cell.length_a   1.000
_cell.length_b   1.000
_cell.length_c   1.000
_cell.angle_alpha   90.00
_cell.angle_beta   90.00
_cell.angle_gamma   90.00
#
_symmetry.space_group_name_H-M   'P 1'
#
loop_
_entity.id
_entity.type
_entity.pdbx_description
1 polymer ?
#
loop_
_entity_poly.entity_id
_entity_poly.type
_entity_poly.pdbx_seq_one_letter_code
_entity_poly.pdbx_strand_id
1 'polypeptide(L)'
;MGVALLGVVIAFLAGNERRAATPAGPMAGPLAGGAATADGPEGTPPDISKMSPKERYDRLYNRVMRAAETGDQATVAQFTPMTVMAYQQLDSIDADARFHMAMLLLHTGQVPGASAEGDSILKFSPGHLFGYMIRGTVARWNKDQAALKKAQTDFLGHYDQEMQAKRPEYGEHERAVSDFRAAALGQAPPPPSGS
;
A
#
# COMPACT_ATOMS: atom_id res chain seq x y z
N MET A 1 -11.55 7.18 4.06
CA MET A 1 -11.22 7.30 2.63
C MET A 1 -10.27 6.16 2.28
N GLY A 2 -10.84 4.99 1.96
CA GLY A 2 -10.09 3.80 1.58
C GLY A 2 -9.79 3.85 0.08
N VAL A 3 -8.56 4.14 -0.28
CA VAL A 3 -8.16 4.36 -1.66
C VAL A 3 -7.87 3.04 -2.39
N ALA A 4 -8.22 3.00 -3.63
CA ALA A 4 -8.09 1.90 -4.60
C ALA A 4 -6.64 1.46 -4.86
N LEU A 5 -5.99 0.85 -3.88
CA LEU A 5 -4.58 0.44 -3.94
C LEU A 5 -4.29 -0.72 -4.89
N LEU A 6 -5.23 -1.63 -5.09
CA LEU A 6 -5.00 -2.79 -5.98
C LEU A 6 -5.07 -2.43 -7.47
N GLY A 7 -5.86 -1.44 -7.85
CA GLY A 7 -5.98 -1.01 -9.25
C GLY A 7 -4.72 -0.30 -9.76
N VAL A 8 -4.07 0.47 -8.91
CA VAL A 8 -2.85 1.24 -9.26
C VAL A 8 -1.64 0.34 -9.44
N VAL A 9 -1.48 -0.71 -8.62
CA VAL A 9 -0.39 -1.69 -8.77
C VAL A 9 -0.46 -2.41 -10.13
N ILE A 10 -1.66 -2.67 -10.64
CA ILE A 10 -1.85 -3.36 -11.93
C ILE A 10 -1.53 -2.42 -13.12
N ALA A 11 -1.86 -1.13 -13.02
CA ALA A 11 -1.58 -0.16 -14.08
C ALA A 11 -0.09 0.17 -14.20
N PHE A 12 0.67 0.17 -13.09
CA PHE A 12 2.10 0.48 -13.10
C PHE A 12 2.96 -0.62 -13.74
N LEU A 13 2.53 -1.88 -13.65
CA LEU A 13 3.23 -3.01 -14.27
C LEU A 13 3.09 -3.04 -15.82
N ALA A 14 2.07 -2.40 -16.36
CA ALA A 14 1.85 -2.36 -17.82
C ALA A 14 2.57 -1.19 -18.52
N GLY A 15 2.99 -0.15 -17.80
CA GLY A 15 3.49 1.11 -18.34
C GLY A 15 5.01 1.25 -18.46
N ASN A 16 5.82 0.34 -17.93
CA ASN A 16 7.27 0.56 -17.75
C ASN A 16 8.17 -0.02 -18.86
N GLU A 17 7.67 -0.32 -20.03
CA GLU A 17 8.49 -0.88 -21.12
C GLU A 17 8.96 0.13 -22.18
N ARG A 18 8.97 1.42 -21.96
CA ARG A 18 9.66 2.35 -22.91
C ARG A 18 10.00 3.69 -22.26
N ARG A 19 11.23 3.83 -21.76
CA ARG A 19 12.01 5.08 -22.00
C ARG A 19 13.49 4.89 -21.68
N ALA A 20 14.27 4.93 -22.74
CA ALA A 20 15.73 5.01 -22.73
C ALA A 20 16.16 6.41 -22.24
N ALA A 21 17.33 6.43 -21.59
CA ALA A 21 17.95 7.59 -20.99
C ALA A 21 18.38 8.65 -22.00
N THR A 22 18.30 9.92 -21.60
CA THR A 22 19.14 11.01 -22.12
C THR A 22 19.74 11.78 -20.94
N PRO A 23 21.04 12.05 -20.93
CA PRO A 23 21.69 12.74 -19.80
C PRO A 23 21.56 14.26 -19.94
N ALA A 24 21.18 14.93 -18.87
CA ALA A 24 21.26 16.38 -18.76
C ALA A 24 22.17 16.78 -17.60
N GLY A 25 23.08 17.67 -17.86
CA GLY A 25 24.12 18.21 -17.00
C GLY A 25 23.62 19.16 -15.88
N PRO A 26 24.55 19.70 -15.06
CA PRO A 26 24.26 20.28 -13.77
C PRO A 26 23.89 21.76 -13.83
N MET A 27 22.82 22.13 -13.11
CA MET A 27 22.60 23.52 -12.71
C MET A 27 22.17 23.55 -11.24
N ALA A 28 23.05 24.10 -10.43
CA ALA A 28 22.77 24.49 -9.06
C ALA A 28 21.88 25.73 -9.02
N GLY A 29 20.77 25.63 -8.28
CA GLY A 29 19.89 26.74 -7.91
C GLY A 29 19.40 26.57 -6.48
N PRO A 30 19.19 27.66 -5.71
CA PRO A 30 19.07 27.63 -4.27
C PRO A 30 17.78 26.95 -3.81
N LEU A 31 17.87 26.22 -2.68
CA LEU A 31 16.77 25.59 -1.95
C LEU A 31 15.74 26.64 -1.52
N ALA A 32 14.70 26.82 -2.32
CA ALA A 32 13.47 27.47 -1.88
C ALA A 32 12.52 26.35 -1.43
N GLY A 33 12.16 26.39 -0.15
CA GLY A 33 11.27 25.40 0.48
C GLY A 33 9.93 25.28 -0.25
N GLY A 34 9.71 24.14 -0.87
CA GLY A 34 8.41 23.76 -1.41
C GLY A 34 7.45 23.46 -0.27
N ALA A 35 6.48 24.32 -0.11
CA ALA A 35 5.44 24.22 0.91
C ALA A 35 4.67 22.89 0.79
N ALA A 36 4.67 22.14 1.87
CA ALA A 36 3.78 21.02 2.06
C ALA A 36 2.32 21.49 2.00
N THR A 37 1.55 21.03 1.02
CA THR A 37 0.11 21.24 1.02
C THR A 37 -0.50 20.46 2.17
N ALA A 38 -0.94 21.20 3.18
CA ALA A 38 -1.65 20.66 4.32
C ALA A 38 -3.08 20.27 3.91
N ASP A 39 -3.52 19.08 4.32
CA ASP A 39 -4.94 18.77 4.44
C ASP A 39 -5.47 19.51 5.69
N GLY A 40 -5.96 20.72 5.49
CA GLY A 40 -6.58 21.55 6.50
C GLY A 40 -6.84 22.94 5.94
N PRO A 41 -7.78 23.73 6.49
CA PRO A 41 -7.99 25.11 6.08
C PRO A 41 -6.69 25.90 6.26
N GLU A 42 -6.43 26.82 5.35
CA GLU A 42 -5.21 27.63 5.25
C GLU A 42 -4.70 28.10 6.62
N GLY A 43 -3.53 27.67 7.01
CA GLY A 43 -2.83 28.16 8.21
C GLY A 43 -2.09 27.05 8.93
N THR A 44 -0.87 27.28 9.27
CA THR A 44 0.06 26.52 10.13
C THR A 44 0.12 24.99 9.90
N PRO A 45 1.26 24.44 9.51
CA PRO A 45 1.44 22.99 9.45
C PRO A 45 0.99 22.36 10.77
N PRO A 46 0.22 21.26 10.74
CA PRO A 46 -0.22 20.62 11.98
C PRO A 46 0.99 20.23 12.82
N ASP A 47 0.89 20.48 14.13
CA ASP A 47 1.93 20.14 15.10
C ASP A 47 2.07 18.61 15.19
N ILE A 48 3.02 18.07 14.42
CA ILE A 48 3.31 16.63 14.37
C ILE A 48 3.86 16.09 15.71
N SER A 49 4.29 16.98 16.63
CA SER A 49 4.81 16.58 17.93
C SER A 49 3.73 15.99 18.84
N LYS A 50 2.45 16.31 18.57
CA LYS A 50 1.29 15.82 19.32
C LYS A 50 0.66 14.57 18.71
N MET A 51 1.13 14.11 17.54
CA MET A 51 0.62 12.91 16.91
C MET A 51 1.14 11.66 17.61
N SER A 52 0.25 10.68 17.81
CA SER A 52 0.66 9.33 18.19
C SER A 52 1.58 8.71 17.12
N PRO A 53 2.39 7.70 17.47
CA PRO A 53 3.20 6.97 16.50
C PRO A 53 2.37 6.45 15.31
N LYS A 54 1.16 5.92 15.57
CA LYS A 54 0.27 5.42 14.52
C LYS A 54 -0.22 6.53 13.59
N GLU A 55 -0.71 7.65 14.12
CA GLU A 55 -1.17 8.78 13.30
C GLU A 55 -0.04 9.33 12.41
N ARG A 56 1.17 9.38 12.93
CA ARG A 56 2.36 9.83 12.18
C ARG A 56 2.67 8.86 11.04
N TYR A 57 2.65 7.56 11.32
CA TYR A 57 2.86 6.53 10.32
C TYR A 57 1.79 6.60 9.21
N ASP A 58 0.51 6.59 9.58
CA ASP A 58 -0.62 6.63 8.64
C ASP A 58 -0.55 7.86 7.72
N ARG A 59 -0.20 9.01 8.29
CA ARG A 59 -0.05 10.25 7.51
C ARG A 59 1.09 10.18 6.50
N LEU A 60 2.25 9.67 6.91
CA LEU A 60 3.39 9.48 6.01
C LEU A 60 3.08 8.47 4.93
N TYR A 61 2.49 7.34 5.30
CA TYR A 61 2.04 6.31 4.36
C TYR A 61 1.09 6.90 3.30
N ASN A 62 0.03 7.57 3.73
CA ASN A 62 -0.95 8.18 2.83
C ASN A 62 -0.31 9.21 1.88
N ARG A 63 0.71 9.95 2.36
CA ARG A 63 1.44 10.90 1.52
C ARG A 63 2.22 10.20 0.42
N VAL A 64 2.95 9.12 0.76
CA VAL A 64 3.72 8.34 -0.22
C VAL A 64 2.77 7.68 -1.24
N MET A 65 1.67 7.10 -0.78
CA MET A 65 0.73 6.41 -1.66
C MET A 65 0.03 7.37 -2.63
N ARG A 66 -0.37 8.57 -2.17
CA ARG A 66 -0.90 9.62 -3.05
C ARG A 66 0.13 10.08 -4.09
N ALA A 67 1.37 10.27 -3.68
CA ALA A 67 2.46 10.64 -4.58
C ALA A 67 2.70 9.56 -5.64
N ALA A 68 2.66 8.28 -5.23
CA ALA A 68 2.79 7.15 -6.15
C ALA A 68 1.64 7.11 -7.17
N GLU A 69 0.40 7.38 -6.74
CA GLU A 69 -0.78 7.44 -7.62
C GLU A 69 -0.69 8.56 -8.66
N THR A 70 -0.13 9.69 -8.29
CA THR A 70 0.06 10.85 -9.18
C THR A 70 1.37 10.83 -9.97
N GLY A 71 2.23 9.82 -9.74
CA GLY A 71 3.54 9.69 -10.40
C GLY A 71 4.62 10.64 -9.85
N ASP A 72 4.40 11.28 -8.70
CA ASP A 72 5.39 12.15 -8.04
C ASP A 72 6.49 11.33 -7.36
N GLN A 73 7.44 10.90 -8.18
CA GLN A 73 8.58 10.08 -7.74
C GLN A 73 9.49 10.80 -6.74
N ALA A 74 9.54 12.13 -6.79
CA ALA A 74 10.37 12.92 -5.86
C ALA A 74 9.81 12.83 -4.44
N THR A 75 8.50 13.01 -4.28
CA THR A 75 7.81 12.83 -2.99
C THR A 75 7.90 11.38 -2.51
N VAL A 76 7.73 10.38 -3.39
CA VAL A 76 7.91 8.96 -3.03
C VAL A 76 9.31 8.72 -2.47
N ALA A 77 10.36 9.15 -3.18
CA ALA A 77 11.74 8.93 -2.75
C ALA A 77 12.06 9.65 -1.41
N GLN A 78 11.53 10.85 -1.23
CA GLN A 78 11.76 11.65 -0.03
C GLN A 78 11.10 11.06 1.21
N PHE A 79 9.83 10.63 1.09
CA PHE A 79 9.01 10.26 2.26
C PHE A 79 9.02 8.77 2.58
N THR A 80 9.38 7.88 1.65
CA THR A 80 9.49 6.44 1.91
C THR A 80 10.39 6.10 3.10
N PRO A 81 11.65 6.62 3.22
CA PRO A 81 12.49 6.32 4.38
C PRO A 81 11.87 6.78 5.69
N MET A 82 11.19 7.93 5.69
CA MET A 82 10.52 8.46 6.88
C MET A 82 9.35 7.59 7.30
N THR A 83 8.59 7.06 6.34
CA THR A 83 7.47 6.14 6.58
C THR A 83 7.97 4.82 7.18
N VAL A 84 9.07 4.26 6.65
CA VAL A 84 9.70 3.05 7.21
C VAL A 84 10.18 3.28 8.65
N MET A 85 10.80 4.42 8.93
CA MET A 85 11.21 4.77 10.29
C MET A 85 10.02 4.92 11.24
N ALA A 86 8.93 5.56 10.79
CA ALA A 86 7.71 5.71 11.58
C ALA A 86 7.06 4.34 11.87
N TYR A 87 7.06 3.42 10.91
CA TYR A 87 6.60 2.04 11.11
C TYR A 87 7.38 1.32 12.19
N GLN A 88 8.71 1.46 12.20
CA GLN A 88 9.58 0.86 13.22
C GLN A 88 9.39 1.44 14.62
N GLN A 89 8.79 2.63 14.72
CA GLN A 89 8.49 3.32 15.98
C GLN A 89 7.08 3.06 16.50
N LEU A 90 6.29 2.21 15.83
CA LEU A 90 4.97 1.82 16.31
C LEU A 90 5.08 1.02 17.60
N ASP A 91 4.25 1.36 18.59
CA ASP A 91 4.17 0.64 19.86
C ASP A 91 3.70 -0.80 19.68
N SER A 92 2.85 -1.03 18.69
CA SER A 92 2.39 -2.34 18.24
C SER A 92 2.20 -2.33 16.72
N ILE A 93 2.57 -3.44 16.08
CA ILE A 93 2.42 -3.60 14.63
C ILE A 93 1.30 -4.62 14.39
N ASP A 94 0.11 -4.11 14.10
CA ASP A 94 -1.08 -4.91 13.77
C ASP A 94 -1.11 -5.34 12.30
N ALA A 95 -2.17 -6.06 11.89
CA ALA A 95 -2.32 -6.55 10.53
C ALA A 95 -2.50 -5.42 9.51
N ASP A 96 -3.14 -4.32 9.92
CA ASP A 96 -3.35 -3.15 9.08
C ASP A 96 -2.04 -2.43 8.78
N ALA A 97 -1.24 -2.12 9.82
CA ALA A 97 0.08 -1.51 9.64
C ALA A 97 1.01 -2.37 8.78
N ARG A 98 0.98 -3.71 8.93
CA ARG A 98 1.74 -4.64 8.09
C ARG A 98 1.25 -4.63 6.64
N PHE A 99 -0.05 -4.58 6.43
CA PHE A 99 -0.63 -4.49 5.09
C PHE A 99 -0.19 -3.21 4.38
N HIS A 100 -0.30 -2.07 5.06
CA HIS A 100 0.17 -0.79 4.55
C HIS A 100 1.67 -0.82 4.22
N MET A 101 2.50 -1.35 5.13
CA MET A 101 3.94 -1.47 4.88
C MET A 101 4.23 -2.38 3.68
N ALA A 102 3.54 -3.52 3.55
CA ALA A 102 3.71 -4.41 2.40
C ALA A 102 3.36 -3.71 1.07
N MET A 103 2.28 -2.90 1.04
CA MET A 103 1.92 -2.14 -0.15
C MET A 103 2.98 -1.08 -0.50
N LEU A 104 3.51 -0.37 0.50
CA LEU A 104 4.61 0.58 0.32
C LEU A 104 5.86 -0.12 -0.27
N LEU A 105 6.23 -1.26 0.30
CA LEU A 105 7.41 -2.02 -0.14
C LEU A 105 7.24 -2.55 -1.58
N LEU A 106 6.03 -2.96 -1.97
CA LEU A 106 5.72 -3.34 -3.36
C LEU A 106 5.85 -2.16 -4.31
N HIS A 107 5.33 -0.99 -3.96
CA HIS A 107 5.47 0.22 -4.77
C HIS A 107 6.92 0.65 -4.97
N THR A 108 7.78 0.36 -4.00
CA THR A 108 9.22 0.68 -4.06
C THR A 108 10.09 -0.48 -4.55
N GLY A 109 9.48 -1.58 -5.02
CA GLY A 109 10.19 -2.74 -5.58
C GLY A 109 10.85 -3.65 -4.55
N GLN A 110 10.57 -3.45 -3.26
CA GLN A 110 11.13 -4.25 -2.16
C GLN A 110 10.29 -5.51 -1.88
N VAL A 111 10.12 -6.33 -2.91
CA VAL A 111 9.22 -7.51 -2.90
C VAL A 111 9.50 -8.50 -1.77
N PRO A 112 10.77 -8.85 -1.43
CA PRO A 112 11.03 -9.75 -0.29
C PRO A 112 10.54 -9.21 1.04
N GLY A 113 10.66 -7.90 1.28
CA GLY A 113 10.13 -7.24 2.48
C GLY A 113 8.61 -7.32 2.55
N ALA A 114 7.93 -7.05 1.43
CA ALA A 114 6.47 -7.18 1.37
C ALA A 114 6.00 -8.62 1.67
N SER A 115 6.70 -9.62 1.12
CA SER A 115 6.42 -11.04 1.41
C SER A 115 6.54 -11.34 2.91
N ALA A 116 7.59 -10.83 3.55
CA ALA A 116 7.82 -11.03 4.99
C ALA A 116 6.70 -10.42 5.86
N GLU A 117 6.13 -9.27 5.47
CA GLU A 117 4.97 -8.70 6.17
C GLU A 117 3.73 -9.59 6.02
N GLY A 118 3.45 -10.10 4.82
CA GLY A 118 2.35 -11.04 4.60
C GLY A 118 2.49 -12.34 5.41
N ASP A 119 3.70 -12.89 5.45
CA ASP A 119 4.00 -14.08 6.25
C ASP A 119 3.88 -13.81 7.75
N SER A 120 4.26 -12.62 8.19
CA SER A 120 4.08 -12.18 9.58
C SER A 120 2.60 -12.12 9.96
N ILE A 121 1.74 -11.55 9.11
CA ILE A 121 0.29 -11.54 9.35
C ILE A 121 -0.23 -12.97 9.53
N LEU A 122 0.08 -13.87 8.60
CA LEU A 122 -0.42 -15.25 8.64
C LEU A 122 0.18 -16.09 9.77
N LYS A 123 1.35 -15.73 10.27
CA LYS A 123 1.95 -16.36 11.45
C LYS A 123 1.16 -16.05 12.72
N PHE A 124 0.69 -14.82 12.89
CA PHE A 124 -0.05 -14.39 14.07
C PHE A 124 -1.57 -14.61 13.94
N SER A 125 -2.08 -14.59 12.72
CA SER A 125 -3.50 -14.79 12.40
C SER A 125 -3.64 -15.63 11.12
N PRO A 126 -3.63 -16.98 11.21
CA PRO A 126 -3.58 -17.91 10.06
C PRO A 126 -4.80 -17.81 9.19
N GLY A 127 -5.74 -17.13 9.19
CA GLY A 127 -6.89 -16.95 8.27
C GLY A 127 -6.94 -15.54 7.69
N HIS A 128 -6.11 -14.63 8.16
CA HIS A 128 -6.25 -13.20 7.90
C HIS A 128 -6.13 -12.87 6.40
N LEU A 129 -7.18 -12.23 5.84
CA LEU A 129 -7.28 -11.98 4.39
C LEU A 129 -6.12 -11.16 3.84
N PHE A 130 -5.61 -10.18 4.59
CA PHE A 130 -4.50 -9.34 4.14
C PHE A 130 -3.23 -10.13 3.83
N GLY A 131 -2.94 -11.17 4.62
CA GLY A 131 -1.77 -12.02 4.36
C GLY A 131 -1.85 -12.72 3.00
N TYR A 132 -3.02 -13.24 2.64
CA TYR A 132 -3.25 -13.85 1.33
C TYR A 132 -3.28 -12.81 0.19
N MET A 133 -3.82 -11.62 0.43
CA MET A 133 -3.80 -10.52 -0.52
C MET A 133 -2.36 -10.09 -0.84
N ILE A 134 -1.51 -9.96 0.18
CA ILE A 134 -0.08 -9.65 0.00
C ILE A 134 0.60 -10.76 -0.81
N ARG A 135 0.42 -12.03 -0.43
CA ARG A 135 0.98 -13.17 -1.19
C ARG A 135 0.54 -13.18 -2.66
N GLY A 136 -0.74 -12.91 -2.92
CA GLY A 136 -1.26 -12.81 -4.28
C GLY A 136 -0.65 -11.65 -5.06
N THR A 137 -0.44 -10.49 -4.41
CA THR A 137 0.19 -9.33 -5.04
C THR A 137 1.68 -9.58 -5.32
N VAL A 138 2.40 -10.19 -4.38
CA VAL A 138 3.79 -10.64 -4.58
C VAL A 138 3.89 -11.64 -5.73
N ALA A 139 2.97 -12.60 -5.80
CA ALA A 139 2.94 -13.58 -6.88
C ALA A 139 2.70 -12.94 -8.26
N ARG A 140 1.83 -11.93 -8.35
CA ARG A 140 1.64 -11.14 -9.58
C ARG A 140 2.91 -10.40 -9.97
N TRP A 141 3.57 -9.76 -9.02
CA TRP A 141 4.84 -9.08 -9.25
C TRP A 141 5.88 -10.01 -9.86
N ASN A 142 6.01 -11.21 -9.29
CA ASN A 142 6.93 -12.23 -9.74
C ASN A 142 6.44 -12.99 -10.98
N LYS A 143 5.25 -12.69 -11.51
CA LYS A 143 4.59 -13.40 -12.62
C LYS A 143 4.38 -14.91 -12.32
N ASP A 144 4.30 -15.28 -11.05
CA ASP A 144 4.06 -16.66 -10.59
C ASP A 144 2.56 -16.95 -10.51
N GLN A 145 2.02 -17.54 -11.57
CA GLN A 145 0.60 -17.87 -11.66
C GLN A 145 0.18 -18.98 -10.69
N ALA A 146 1.09 -19.91 -10.37
CA ALA A 146 0.77 -21.00 -9.43
C ALA A 146 0.64 -20.47 -8.01
N ALA A 147 1.58 -19.62 -7.57
CA ALA A 147 1.51 -18.94 -6.28
C ALA A 147 0.31 -18.00 -6.19
N LEU A 148 -0.02 -17.28 -7.28
CA LEU A 148 -1.21 -16.43 -7.33
C LEU A 148 -2.48 -17.23 -7.12
N LYS A 149 -2.65 -18.32 -7.88
CA LYS A 149 -3.82 -19.19 -7.75
C LYS A 149 -3.94 -19.78 -6.35
N LYS A 150 -2.80 -20.19 -5.75
CA LYS A 150 -2.78 -20.68 -4.37
C LYS A 150 -3.25 -19.60 -3.39
N ALA A 151 -2.71 -18.39 -3.47
CA ALA A 151 -3.10 -17.29 -2.59
C ALA A 151 -4.58 -16.94 -2.72
N GLN A 152 -5.12 -16.96 -3.94
CA GLN A 152 -6.56 -16.74 -4.20
C GLN A 152 -7.42 -17.85 -3.61
N THR A 153 -7.01 -19.11 -3.75
CA THR A 153 -7.74 -20.26 -3.17
C THR A 153 -7.75 -20.19 -1.65
N ASP A 154 -6.60 -19.92 -1.03
CA ASP A 154 -6.48 -19.77 0.43
C ASP A 154 -7.32 -18.59 0.94
N PHE A 155 -7.31 -17.46 0.24
CA PHE A 155 -8.16 -16.31 0.54
C PHE A 155 -9.64 -16.65 0.53
N LEU A 156 -10.13 -17.30 -0.53
CA LEU A 156 -11.54 -17.70 -0.64
C LEU A 156 -11.94 -18.71 0.44
N GLY A 157 -11.02 -19.60 0.81
CA GLY A 157 -11.26 -20.61 1.85
C GLY A 157 -11.48 -20.00 3.25
N HIS A 158 -10.94 -18.81 3.51
CA HIS A 158 -11.08 -18.13 4.80
C HIS A 158 -12.06 -16.93 4.77
N TYR A 159 -12.50 -16.53 3.57
CA TYR A 159 -13.23 -15.28 3.37
C TYR A 159 -14.46 -15.15 4.28
N ASP A 160 -15.36 -16.13 4.26
CA ASP A 160 -16.63 -16.03 4.98
C ASP A 160 -16.43 -16.01 6.50
N GLN A 161 -15.48 -16.80 7.01
CA GLN A 161 -15.13 -16.82 8.43
C GLN A 161 -14.54 -15.50 8.88
N GLU A 162 -13.61 -14.95 8.12
CA GLU A 162 -12.94 -13.69 8.45
C GLU A 162 -13.90 -12.48 8.33
N MET A 163 -14.80 -12.48 7.36
CA MET A 163 -15.83 -11.44 7.25
C MET A 163 -16.84 -11.50 8.41
N GLN A 164 -17.17 -12.70 8.91
CA GLN A 164 -18.01 -12.87 10.11
C GLN A 164 -17.32 -12.35 11.38
N ALA A 165 -16.01 -12.36 11.44
CA ALA A 165 -15.23 -11.82 12.56
C ALA A 165 -15.34 -10.29 12.67
N LYS A 166 -15.85 -9.60 11.63
CA LYS A 166 -16.10 -8.14 11.59
C LYS A 166 -14.89 -7.32 12.01
N ARG A 167 -13.72 -7.71 11.54
CA ARG A 167 -12.50 -6.96 11.83
C ARG A 167 -12.59 -5.55 11.24
N PRO A 168 -12.30 -4.48 12.00
CA PRO A 168 -12.45 -3.10 11.53
C PRO A 168 -11.60 -2.81 10.29
N GLU A 169 -10.40 -3.37 10.21
CA GLU A 169 -9.48 -3.18 9.10
C GLU A 169 -10.05 -3.67 7.75
N TYR A 170 -10.94 -4.66 7.73
CA TYR A 170 -11.58 -5.07 6.48
C TYR A 170 -12.60 -4.05 5.99
N GLY A 171 -13.26 -3.32 6.90
CA GLY A 171 -14.14 -2.22 6.54
C GLY A 171 -13.38 -1.02 5.97
N GLU A 172 -12.21 -0.72 6.54
CA GLU A 172 -11.34 0.36 6.05
C GLU A 172 -10.75 0.05 4.67
N HIS A 173 -10.60 -1.24 4.34
CA HIS A 173 -10.08 -1.74 3.07
C HIS A 173 -11.12 -2.52 2.25
N GLU A 174 -12.42 -2.25 2.43
CA GLU A 174 -13.52 -2.99 1.80
C GLU A 174 -13.32 -3.15 0.28
N ARG A 175 -12.92 -2.08 -0.39
CA ARG A 175 -12.68 -2.13 -1.83
C ARG A 175 -11.55 -3.07 -2.20
N ALA A 176 -10.42 -3.01 -1.51
CA ALA A 176 -9.27 -3.86 -1.82
C ALA A 176 -9.61 -5.35 -1.60
N VAL A 177 -10.34 -5.65 -0.52
CA VAL A 177 -10.82 -7.01 -0.21
C VAL A 177 -11.79 -7.49 -1.28
N SER A 178 -12.74 -6.64 -1.69
CA SER A 178 -13.74 -6.95 -2.73
C SER A 178 -13.08 -7.17 -4.10
N ASP A 179 -12.15 -6.30 -4.50
CA ASP A 179 -11.44 -6.42 -5.78
C ASP A 179 -10.60 -7.71 -5.84
N PHE A 180 -9.92 -8.05 -4.74
CA PHE A 180 -9.16 -9.31 -4.67
C PHE A 180 -10.07 -10.53 -4.75
N ARG A 181 -11.22 -10.50 -4.05
CA ARG A 181 -12.24 -11.55 -4.12
C ARG A 181 -12.78 -11.73 -5.54
N ALA A 182 -13.16 -10.65 -6.20
CA ALA A 182 -13.65 -10.69 -7.59
C ALA A 182 -12.60 -11.32 -8.52
N ALA A 183 -11.35 -10.90 -8.40
CA ALA A 183 -10.26 -11.48 -9.17
C ALA A 183 -10.03 -12.98 -8.86
N ALA A 184 -10.17 -13.39 -7.59
CA ALA A 184 -10.05 -14.79 -7.19
C ALA A 184 -11.18 -15.67 -7.75
N LEU A 185 -12.37 -15.09 -7.94
CA LEU A 185 -13.53 -15.74 -8.56
C LEU A 185 -13.51 -15.66 -10.10
N GLY A 186 -12.51 -15.02 -10.71
CA GLY A 186 -12.46 -14.80 -12.17
C GLY A 186 -13.49 -13.78 -12.67
N GLN A 187 -13.97 -12.90 -11.80
CA GLN A 187 -14.94 -11.85 -12.10
C GLN A 187 -14.24 -10.52 -12.37
N ALA A 188 -14.89 -9.63 -13.13
CA ALA A 188 -14.43 -8.25 -13.23
C ALA A 188 -14.54 -7.56 -11.85
N PRO A 189 -13.60 -6.65 -11.51
CA PRO A 189 -13.72 -5.88 -10.26
C PRO A 189 -15.01 -5.05 -10.28
N PRO A 190 -15.67 -4.86 -9.12
CA PRO A 190 -16.86 -4.05 -9.03
C PRO A 190 -16.56 -2.61 -9.47
N PRO A 191 -17.51 -1.92 -10.11
CA PRO A 191 -17.33 -0.53 -10.47
C PRO A 191 -17.00 0.32 -9.24
N PRO A 192 -16.26 1.42 -9.39
CA PRO A 192 -15.99 2.33 -8.29
C PRO A 192 -17.33 2.78 -7.69
N SER A 193 -17.46 2.66 -6.36
CA SER A 193 -18.62 3.20 -5.64
C SER A 193 -18.70 4.68 -5.98
N GLY A 194 -19.83 5.10 -6.56
CA GLY A 194 -20.01 6.45 -7.06
C GLY A 194 -19.66 7.50 -6.01
N SER A 195 -18.95 8.49 -6.46
CA SER A 195 -18.71 9.77 -5.79
C SER A 195 -20.02 10.54 -5.59
#